data_9f0db8609cd946b8e470bfc04edb3f96
#
_entry.id   9f0db8609cd946b8e470bfc04edb3f96
#
_cell.length_a   1.000
_cell.length_b   1.000
_cell.length_c   1.000
_cell.angle_alpha   90.00
_cell.angle_beta   90.00
_cell.angle_gamma   90.00
#
_symmetry.space_group_name_H-M   'P 1'
#
loop_
_entity.id
_entity.type
_entity.pdbx_description
1 polymer ?
#
loop_
_entity_poly.entity_id
_entity_poly.type
_entity_poly.pdbx_seq_one_letter_code
_entity_poly.pdbx_strand_id
1 'polypeptide(L)'
;MNDATRIWTAVMTLTWLLSAGPLAAAPIGTGRQTVDVNGTPMVVFTYRPAGCPEPSLLVVFHGIARNAQSYRDYTRGLADLLCLLVAAPVFEEQAFPGWRYQRGGIVKNAAVQDARDWTGRLVLDLVAWVRRQEERPLAYSLLGHSAGGQFLDRLAAFVPTEARRIVIANAGSYVFPSLEIAAPYGLGKVYSEADGEAALRRYLEQPLTIYLGQGDTRDDERNDYALAQGNSRYQRGINVFNAGKMLAQQRGWRFNWRLVELPGVGHSARKMFSAPQAFEALSP
;
A
#
# COMPACT_ATOMS: atom_id res chain seq x y z
N MET A 1 -23.60 64.28 41.09
CA MET A 1 -22.17 64.13 40.77
C MET A 1 -21.80 62.70 41.10
N ASN A 2 -21.84 61.74 40.12
CA ASN A 2 -21.42 60.34 40.28
C ASN A 2 -20.58 60.01 39.06
N ASP A 3 -19.28 59.98 39.28
CA ASP A 3 -18.30 59.51 38.32
C ASP A 3 -18.30 57.96 38.30
N ALA A 4 -18.69 57.39 37.17
CA ALA A 4 -18.59 55.92 36.92
C ALA A 4 -17.33 55.65 36.13
N THR A 5 -16.32 55.18 36.80
CA THR A 5 -15.05 54.73 36.20
C THR A 5 -15.26 53.42 35.44
N ARG A 6 -15.19 53.46 34.10
CA ARG A 6 -15.21 52.24 33.24
C ARG A 6 -13.81 51.61 33.21
N ILE A 7 -13.71 50.42 33.80
CA ILE A 7 -12.53 49.55 33.71
C ILE A 7 -12.65 48.76 32.39
N TRP A 8 -11.73 48.99 31.47
CA TRP A 8 -11.57 48.20 30.27
C TRP A 8 -10.66 47.00 30.58
N THR A 9 -11.22 45.80 30.60
CA THR A 9 -10.45 44.56 30.70
C THR A 9 -10.00 44.14 29.29
N ALA A 10 -8.72 44.32 28.99
CA ALA A 10 -8.13 43.82 27.75
C ALA A 10 -7.96 42.31 27.84
N VAL A 11 -8.74 41.57 27.07
CA VAL A 11 -8.55 40.11 26.89
C VAL A 11 -7.43 39.92 25.85
N MET A 12 -6.21 39.59 26.34
CA MET A 12 -5.12 39.12 25.48
C MET A 12 -5.43 37.70 25.03
N THR A 13 -5.88 37.54 23.80
CA THR A 13 -5.92 36.23 23.12
C THR A 13 -4.51 35.83 22.73
N LEU A 14 -3.95 34.87 23.45
CA LEU A 14 -2.66 34.26 23.16
C LEU A 14 -2.84 33.29 21.97
N THR A 15 -2.60 33.77 20.76
CA THR A 15 -2.54 32.93 19.57
C THR A 15 -1.26 32.09 19.61
N TRP A 16 -1.39 30.82 19.91
CA TRP A 16 -0.30 29.83 19.73
C TRP A 16 -0.04 29.68 18.23
N LEU A 17 0.96 30.37 17.72
CA LEU A 17 1.55 30.05 16.42
C LEU A 17 2.26 28.71 16.59
N LEU A 18 1.62 27.63 16.14
CA LEU A 18 2.27 26.36 15.89
C LEU A 18 3.34 26.62 14.81
N SER A 19 4.56 26.91 15.25
CA SER A 19 5.72 26.94 14.36
C SER A 19 5.89 25.50 13.83
N ALA A 20 5.52 25.27 12.57
CA ALA A 20 5.96 24.10 11.84
C ALA A 20 7.49 24.15 11.86
N GLY A 21 8.11 23.30 12.67
CA GLY A 21 9.57 23.13 12.66
C GLY A 21 10.04 22.74 11.26
N PRO A 22 11.33 22.96 10.94
CA PRO A 22 11.83 22.60 9.63
C PRO A 22 11.53 21.13 9.34
N LEU A 23 11.05 20.87 8.13
CA LEU A 23 10.85 19.52 7.59
C LEU A 23 12.21 18.81 7.63
N ALA A 24 12.36 17.81 8.47
CA ALA A 24 13.62 17.10 8.64
C ALA A 24 13.53 15.71 7.99
N ALA A 25 14.57 15.35 7.24
CA ALA A 25 14.72 14.00 6.69
C ALA A 25 14.58 12.92 7.78
N ALA A 26 14.13 11.73 7.41
CA ALA A 26 14.01 10.63 8.34
C ALA A 26 15.37 10.32 9.00
N PRO A 27 15.45 10.16 10.33
CA PRO A 27 16.72 9.92 11.04
C PRO A 27 17.34 8.57 10.62
N ILE A 28 18.67 8.48 10.72
CA ILE A 28 19.37 7.19 10.58
C ILE A 28 18.87 6.23 11.66
N GLY A 29 18.71 4.96 11.32
CA GLY A 29 18.12 3.95 12.18
C GLY A 29 16.60 3.98 12.16
N THR A 30 15.99 3.62 13.26
CA THR A 30 14.54 3.51 13.39
C THR A 30 13.89 4.80 13.87
N GLY A 31 12.77 5.17 13.26
CA GLY A 31 11.95 6.33 13.65
C GLY A 31 10.47 5.99 13.80
N ARG A 32 9.74 6.88 14.46
CA ARG A 32 8.27 6.89 14.54
C ARG A 32 7.80 8.33 14.57
N GLN A 33 6.88 8.67 13.72
CA GLN A 33 6.29 10.02 13.71
C GLN A 33 4.81 9.96 13.35
N THR A 34 4.04 10.95 13.79
CA THR A 34 2.69 11.18 13.29
C THR A 34 2.77 12.27 12.25
N VAL A 35 2.25 11.97 11.07
CA VAL A 35 2.29 12.87 9.92
C VAL A 35 0.87 13.19 9.47
N ASP A 36 0.66 14.36 8.94
CA ASP A 36 -0.57 14.68 8.22
C ASP A 36 -0.39 14.32 6.74
N VAL A 37 -1.19 13.37 6.29
CA VAL A 37 -1.23 12.94 4.89
C VAL A 37 -2.54 13.44 4.28
N ASN A 38 -2.49 14.62 3.70
CA ASN A 38 -3.64 15.29 3.07
C ASN A 38 -4.88 15.35 3.98
N GLY A 39 -4.70 15.90 5.20
CA GLY A 39 -5.75 16.02 6.22
C GLY A 39 -6.03 14.72 7.00
N THR A 40 -5.28 13.65 6.74
CA THR A 40 -5.41 12.38 7.46
C THR A 40 -4.20 12.18 8.37
N PRO A 41 -4.35 12.25 9.71
CA PRO A 41 -3.24 11.95 10.62
C PRO A 41 -2.89 10.47 10.56
N MET A 42 -1.61 10.16 10.35
CA MET A 42 -1.12 8.80 10.18
C MET A 42 0.18 8.58 10.95
N VAL A 43 0.27 7.51 11.72
CA VAL A 43 1.53 7.08 12.32
C VAL A 43 2.35 6.37 11.26
N VAL A 44 3.61 6.78 11.09
CA VAL A 44 4.55 6.15 10.17
C VAL A 44 5.79 5.72 10.95
N PHE A 45 6.13 4.43 10.83
CA PHE A 45 7.39 3.89 11.33
C PHE A 45 8.41 3.92 10.20
N THR A 46 9.61 4.44 10.46
CA THR A 46 10.68 4.58 9.46
C THR A 46 11.90 3.75 9.82
N TYR A 47 12.70 3.43 8.82
CA TYR A 47 14.05 2.92 8.97
C TYR A 47 14.93 3.46 7.84
N ARG A 48 16.04 4.11 8.22
CA ARG A 48 17.08 4.57 7.29
C ARG A 48 18.38 3.82 7.58
N PRO A 49 18.95 3.08 6.62
CA PRO A 49 20.25 2.45 6.78
C PRO A 49 21.36 3.47 7.02
N ALA A 50 22.33 3.13 7.89
CA ALA A 50 23.57 3.87 8.01
C ALA A 50 24.43 3.62 6.75
N GLY A 51 25.13 4.65 6.28
CA GLY A 51 26.00 4.53 5.08
C GLY A 51 25.25 4.50 3.74
N CYS A 52 23.99 4.86 3.73
CA CYS A 52 23.16 4.96 2.54
C CYS A 52 22.72 6.43 2.34
N PRO A 53 23.53 7.26 1.64
CA PRO A 53 23.28 8.69 1.55
C PRO A 53 22.07 9.02 0.67
N GLU A 54 21.81 8.21 -0.35
CA GLU A 54 20.73 8.45 -1.32
C GLU A 54 19.78 7.24 -1.44
N PRO A 55 19.01 6.88 -0.39
CA PRO A 55 18.11 5.76 -0.48
C PRO A 55 16.96 6.00 -1.45
N SER A 56 16.50 4.95 -2.13
CA SER A 56 15.15 4.91 -2.70
C SER A 56 14.12 4.65 -1.60
N LEU A 57 12.85 4.93 -1.84
CA LEU A 57 11.80 4.71 -0.85
C LEU A 57 11.17 3.33 -1.00
N LEU A 58 11.00 2.62 0.12
CA LEU A 58 10.14 1.43 0.23
C LEU A 58 8.98 1.72 1.18
N VAL A 59 7.75 1.75 0.67
CA VAL A 59 6.57 1.83 1.53
C VAL A 59 6.06 0.42 1.83
N VAL A 60 5.92 0.08 3.12
CA VAL A 60 5.62 -1.28 3.58
C VAL A 60 4.26 -1.34 4.27
N PHE A 61 3.40 -2.26 3.83
CA PHE A 61 2.01 -2.38 4.27
C PHE A 61 1.79 -3.63 5.11
N HIS A 62 1.30 -3.43 6.32
CA HIS A 62 1.07 -4.46 7.34
C HIS A 62 -0.11 -5.39 7.02
N GLY A 63 -0.19 -6.51 7.72
CA GLY A 63 -1.33 -7.43 7.70
C GLY A 63 -2.53 -6.91 8.52
N ILE A 64 -3.50 -7.79 8.73
CA ILE A 64 -4.74 -7.47 9.46
C ILE A 64 -4.49 -7.06 10.93
N ALA A 65 -3.40 -7.51 11.53
CA ALA A 65 -3.03 -7.17 12.91
C ALA A 65 -2.54 -5.72 13.10
N ARG A 66 -2.47 -4.91 12.05
CA ARG A 66 -2.12 -3.49 12.07
C ARG A 66 -0.74 -3.17 12.67
N ASN A 67 0.16 -4.13 12.74
CA ASN A 67 1.47 -4.06 13.38
C ASN A 67 2.58 -3.52 12.44
N ALA A 68 2.41 -2.32 11.91
CA ALA A 68 3.32 -1.68 10.95
C ALA A 68 4.77 -1.62 11.43
N GLN A 69 5.02 -1.40 12.73
CA GLN A 69 6.36 -1.43 13.31
C GLN A 69 7.09 -2.75 13.03
N SER A 70 6.43 -3.88 13.27
CA SER A 70 7.01 -5.19 12.99
C SER A 70 7.33 -5.37 11.51
N TYR A 71 6.48 -4.88 10.62
CA TYR A 71 6.69 -4.94 9.17
C TYR A 71 7.89 -4.09 8.75
N ARG A 72 8.05 -2.88 9.30
CA ARG A 72 9.27 -2.08 9.14
C ARG A 72 10.50 -2.88 9.59
N ASP A 73 10.45 -3.55 10.76
CA ASP A 73 11.58 -4.31 11.29
C ASP A 73 11.92 -5.55 10.44
N TYR A 74 10.92 -6.23 9.88
CA TYR A 74 11.14 -7.38 8.98
C TYR A 74 11.85 -7.00 7.68
N THR A 75 11.75 -5.73 7.25
CA THR A 75 12.38 -5.25 6.01
C THR A 75 13.75 -4.61 6.21
N ARG A 76 14.28 -4.52 7.46
CA ARG A 76 15.55 -3.83 7.72
C ARG A 76 16.72 -4.43 6.94
N GLY A 77 16.90 -5.76 6.98
CA GLY A 77 17.99 -6.41 6.23
C GLY A 77 17.90 -6.18 4.72
N LEU A 78 16.69 -6.15 4.18
CA LEU A 78 16.45 -5.81 2.77
C LEU A 78 16.76 -4.34 2.47
N ALA A 79 16.42 -3.44 3.41
CA ALA A 79 16.71 -2.02 3.31
C ALA A 79 18.22 -1.74 3.36
N ASP A 80 18.95 -2.41 4.23
CA ASP A 80 20.42 -2.31 4.31
C ASP A 80 21.07 -2.79 2.99
N LEU A 81 20.59 -3.90 2.44
CA LEU A 81 21.12 -4.48 1.22
C LEU A 81 20.87 -3.61 -0.04
N LEU A 82 19.67 -3.03 -0.13
CA LEU A 82 19.19 -2.31 -1.33
C LEU A 82 19.26 -0.79 -1.20
N CYS A 83 19.80 -0.26 -0.11
CA CYS A 83 19.82 1.18 0.17
C CYS A 83 18.39 1.78 0.09
N LEU A 84 17.49 1.33 0.98
CA LEU A 84 16.10 1.77 0.99
C LEU A 84 15.76 2.54 2.28
N LEU A 85 15.16 3.70 2.15
CA LEU A 85 14.40 4.35 3.22
C LEU A 85 13.06 3.63 3.35
N VAL A 86 12.82 2.96 4.46
CA VAL A 86 11.55 2.28 4.73
C VAL A 86 10.57 3.25 5.39
N ALA A 87 9.33 3.29 4.90
CA ALA A 87 8.19 3.94 5.53
C ALA A 87 7.05 2.92 5.69
N ALA A 88 6.63 2.64 6.91
CA ALA A 88 5.55 1.72 7.22
C ALA A 88 4.39 2.48 7.91
N PRO A 89 3.38 2.93 7.15
CA PRO A 89 2.21 3.62 7.69
C PRO A 89 1.29 2.67 8.45
N VAL A 90 0.64 3.18 9.49
CA VAL A 90 -0.40 2.46 10.23
C VAL A 90 -1.76 2.85 9.66
N PHE A 91 -2.47 1.89 9.11
CA PHE A 91 -3.89 2.02 8.76
C PHE A 91 -4.73 1.52 9.93
N GLU A 92 -5.02 2.40 10.89
CA GLU A 92 -5.80 2.06 12.09
C GLU A 92 -7.17 1.48 11.72
N GLU A 93 -7.60 0.42 12.41
CA GLU A 93 -8.80 -0.34 12.01
C GLU A 93 -10.08 0.51 12.08
N GLN A 94 -10.18 1.40 13.07
CA GLN A 94 -11.34 2.27 13.22
C GLN A 94 -11.49 3.23 12.04
N ALA A 95 -10.39 3.85 11.58
CA ALA A 95 -10.38 4.79 10.45
C ALA A 95 -10.36 4.05 9.10
N PHE A 96 -9.73 2.88 9.05
CA PHE A 96 -9.53 2.07 7.86
C PHE A 96 -10.02 0.63 8.07
N PRO A 97 -11.32 0.39 8.27
CA PRO A 97 -11.88 -0.95 8.34
C PRO A 97 -11.61 -1.73 7.04
N GLY A 98 -11.90 -3.03 7.04
CA GLY A 98 -11.55 -3.93 5.93
C GLY A 98 -11.97 -3.46 4.54
N TRP A 99 -13.14 -2.81 4.41
CA TRP A 99 -13.58 -2.26 3.13
C TRP A 99 -12.70 -1.09 2.63
N ARG A 100 -12.12 -0.29 3.54
CA ARG A 100 -11.18 0.79 3.20
C ARG A 100 -9.75 0.28 3.02
N TYR A 101 -9.26 -0.57 3.92
CA TYR A 101 -7.89 -1.04 3.85
C TYR A 101 -7.74 -2.19 2.84
N GLN A 102 -8.18 -3.41 3.17
CA GLN A 102 -7.95 -4.57 2.30
C GLN A 102 -8.57 -4.39 0.90
N ARG A 103 -9.75 -3.75 0.84
CA ARG A 103 -10.51 -3.55 -0.41
C ARG A 103 -10.36 -2.15 -1.02
N GLY A 104 -9.37 -1.36 -0.55
CA GLY A 104 -8.93 -0.12 -1.19
C GLY A 104 -9.90 1.06 -1.10
N GLY A 105 -11.03 0.91 -0.41
CA GLY A 105 -12.09 1.94 -0.37
C GLY A 105 -12.87 2.07 -1.68
N ILE A 106 -12.77 1.08 -2.57
CA ILE A 106 -13.38 1.15 -3.92
C ILE A 106 -14.91 1.01 -3.84
N VAL A 107 -15.39 0.07 -3.03
CA VAL A 107 -16.82 -0.22 -2.88
C VAL A 107 -17.21 -0.24 -1.40
N LYS A 108 -18.31 0.44 -1.08
CA LYS A 108 -18.95 0.42 0.24
C LYS A 108 -20.45 0.16 0.07
N ASN A 109 -20.99 -0.82 0.77
CA ASN A 109 -22.42 -1.17 0.71
C ASN A 109 -22.93 -1.32 -0.74
N ALA A 110 -22.20 -2.09 -1.56
CA ALA A 110 -22.45 -2.32 -2.98
C ALA A 110 -22.37 -1.07 -3.90
N ALA A 111 -22.05 0.12 -3.37
CA ALA A 111 -21.88 1.34 -4.14
C ALA A 111 -20.40 1.64 -4.38
N VAL A 112 -20.03 1.92 -5.63
CA VAL A 112 -18.69 2.41 -5.99
C VAL A 112 -18.51 3.81 -5.39
N GLN A 113 -17.39 4.02 -4.72
CA GLN A 113 -17.05 5.30 -4.11
C GLN A 113 -16.36 6.22 -5.12
N ASP A 114 -16.39 7.54 -4.88
CA ASP A 114 -15.64 8.49 -5.70
C ASP A 114 -14.14 8.13 -5.72
N ALA A 115 -13.53 8.17 -6.89
CA ALA A 115 -12.13 7.82 -7.07
C ALA A 115 -11.17 8.70 -6.25
N ARG A 116 -11.59 9.91 -5.88
CA ARG A 116 -10.83 10.81 -4.99
C ARG A 116 -10.73 10.27 -3.56
N ASP A 117 -11.71 9.46 -3.12
CA ASP A 117 -11.82 8.91 -1.77
C ASP A 117 -11.20 7.51 -1.64
N TRP A 118 -10.69 6.94 -2.73
CA TRP A 118 -10.04 5.62 -2.70
C TRP A 118 -8.78 5.65 -1.85
N THR A 119 -8.66 4.70 -0.94
CA THR A 119 -7.58 4.67 0.06
C THR A 119 -6.18 4.63 -0.57
N GLY A 120 -6.04 4.09 -1.77
CA GLY A 120 -4.79 4.08 -2.52
C GLY A 120 -4.23 5.49 -2.79
N ARG A 121 -5.07 6.54 -2.82
CA ARG A 121 -4.61 7.93 -2.98
C ARG A 121 -3.73 8.39 -1.83
N LEU A 122 -4.04 7.97 -0.59
CA LEU A 122 -3.21 8.30 0.58
C LEU A 122 -1.77 7.77 0.47
N VAL A 123 -1.55 6.71 -0.31
CA VAL A 123 -0.19 6.21 -0.57
C VAL A 123 0.61 7.20 -1.41
N LEU A 124 -0.02 7.77 -2.44
CA LEU A 124 0.62 8.79 -3.28
C LEU A 124 0.90 10.08 -2.48
N ASP A 125 -0.05 10.48 -1.64
CA ASP A 125 0.11 11.64 -0.75
C ASP A 125 1.22 11.40 0.28
N LEU A 126 1.34 10.17 0.84
CA LEU A 126 2.45 9.78 1.72
C LEU A 126 3.80 9.81 0.99
N VAL A 127 3.87 9.28 -0.22
CA VAL A 127 5.09 9.35 -1.05
C VAL A 127 5.48 10.81 -1.31
N ALA A 128 4.52 11.65 -1.67
CA ALA A 128 4.75 13.09 -1.86
C ALA A 128 5.22 13.77 -0.56
N TRP A 129 4.65 13.38 0.58
CA TRP A 129 5.09 13.86 1.88
C TRP A 129 6.56 13.45 2.16
N VAL A 130 6.94 12.17 1.97
CA VAL A 130 8.32 11.71 2.16
C VAL A 130 9.29 12.45 1.23
N ARG A 131 8.93 12.66 -0.04
CA ARG A 131 9.73 13.42 -1.00
C ARG A 131 10.00 14.85 -0.54
N ARG A 132 8.99 15.51 0.07
CA ARG A 132 9.18 16.85 0.66
C ARG A 132 10.13 16.82 1.87
N GLN A 133 10.03 15.78 2.75
CA GLN A 133 10.95 15.63 3.89
C GLN A 133 12.39 15.41 3.45
N GLU A 134 12.59 14.65 2.39
CA GLU A 134 13.91 14.31 1.84
C GLU A 134 14.45 15.36 0.83
N GLU A 135 13.64 16.37 0.52
CA GLU A 135 13.95 17.45 -0.43
C GLU A 135 14.46 16.95 -1.81
N ARG A 136 13.99 15.77 -2.24
CA ARG A 136 14.37 15.16 -3.52
C ARG A 136 13.32 14.22 -4.11
N PRO A 137 13.33 14.02 -5.44
CA PRO A 137 12.42 13.11 -6.13
C PRO A 137 12.83 11.65 -5.90
N LEU A 138 12.42 11.05 -4.77
CA LEU A 138 12.65 9.64 -4.50
C LEU A 138 11.88 8.75 -5.47
N ALA A 139 12.59 7.83 -6.10
CA ALA A 139 11.95 6.66 -6.68
C ALA A 139 11.44 5.75 -5.56
N TYR A 140 10.32 5.06 -5.78
CA TYR A 140 9.74 4.23 -4.73
C TYR A 140 9.22 2.88 -5.22
N SER A 141 9.18 1.94 -4.30
CA SER A 141 8.52 0.64 -4.44
C SER A 141 7.56 0.41 -3.29
N LEU A 142 6.59 -0.47 -3.49
CA LEU A 142 5.54 -0.81 -2.54
C LEU A 142 5.63 -2.30 -2.21
N LEU A 143 5.55 -2.65 -0.93
CA LEU A 143 5.60 -4.04 -0.46
C LEU A 143 4.49 -4.28 0.57
N GLY A 144 3.60 -5.23 0.32
CA GLY A 144 2.52 -5.58 1.23
C GLY A 144 2.35 -7.08 1.40
N HIS A 145 1.99 -7.51 2.62
CA HIS A 145 1.71 -8.91 2.90
C HIS A 145 0.29 -9.07 3.46
N SER A 146 -0.38 -10.17 3.11
CA SER A 146 -1.73 -10.49 3.62
C SER A 146 -2.73 -9.36 3.30
N ALA A 147 -3.30 -8.69 4.30
CA ALA A 147 -4.18 -7.53 4.13
C ALA A 147 -3.50 -6.39 3.36
N GLY A 148 -2.20 -6.13 3.63
CA GLY A 148 -1.41 -5.15 2.88
C GLY A 148 -1.18 -5.55 1.42
N GLY A 149 -1.03 -6.84 1.14
CA GLY A 149 -0.99 -7.38 -0.23
C GLY A 149 -2.31 -7.18 -0.96
N GLN A 150 -3.44 -7.48 -0.30
CA GLN A 150 -4.77 -7.20 -0.86
C GLN A 150 -4.96 -5.72 -1.20
N PHE A 151 -4.51 -4.84 -0.29
CA PHE A 151 -4.58 -3.39 -0.49
C PHE A 151 -3.76 -2.93 -1.70
N LEU A 152 -2.51 -3.40 -1.83
CA LEU A 152 -1.65 -3.02 -2.94
C LEU A 152 -2.15 -3.53 -4.29
N ASP A 153 -2.81 -4.68 -4.30
CA ASP A 153 -3.44 -5.20 -5.50
C ASP A 153 -4.58 -4.30 -5.99
N ARG A 154 -5.43 -3.79 -5.07
CA ARG A 154 -6.46 -2.79 -5.39
C ARG A 154 -5.83 -1.47 -5.83
N LEU A 155 -4.75 -1.04 -5.16
CA LEU A 155 -4.03 0.15 -5.60
C LEU A 155 -3.53 -0.02 -7.04
N ALA A 156 -2.88 -1.14 -7.37
CA ALA A 156 -2.36 -1.39 -8.71
C ALA A 156 -3.45 -1.41 -9.79
N ALA A 157 -4.64 -1.96 -9.47
CA ALA A 157 -5.74 -2.07 -10.40
C ALA A 157 -6.48 -0.74 -10.64
N PHE A 158 -6.62 0.10 -9.59
CA PHE A 158 -7.54 1.25 -9.63
C PHE A 158 -6.85 2.61 -9.57
N VAL A 159 -5.63 2.71 -9.04
CA VAL A 159 -4.92 3.98 -8.86
C VAL A 159 -3.66 4.04 -9.70
N PRO A 160 -3.59 4.93 -10.70
CA PRO A 160 -2.34 5.13 -11.46
C PRO A 160 -1.18 5.50 -10.53
N THR A 161 -0.03 4.84 -10.69
CA THR A 161 1.15 5.04 -9.86
C THR A 161 2.42 4.94 -10.70
N GLU A 162 3.48 5.63 -10.26
CA GLU A 162 4.83 5.56 -10.83
C GLU A 162 5.79 4.68 -9.98
N ALA A 163 5.22 3.79 -9.15
CA ALA A 163 6.02 2.83 -8.39
C ALA A 163 6.90 1.99 -9.31
N ARG A 164 8.18 1.85 -8.97
CA ARG A 164 9.11 0.98 -9.72
C ARG A 164 8.75 -0.50 -9.60
N ARG A 165 8.20 -0.89 -8.45
CA ARG A 165 7.72 -2.26 -8.19
C ARG A 165 6.59 -2.22 -7.16
N ILE A 166 5.58 -3.06 -7.36
CA ILE A 166 4.49 -3.30 -6.41
C ILE A 166 4.52 -4.78 -6.06
N VAL A 167 4.94 -5.12 -4.84
CA VAL A 167 5.05 -6.51 -4.40
C VAL A 167 3.86 -6.89 -3.53
N ILE A 168 3.12 -7.88 -3.97
CA ILE A 168 1.94 -8.44 -3.31
C ILE A 168 2.31 -9.81 -2.74
N ALA A 169 2.59 -9.86 -1.43
CA ALA A 169 2.97 -11.09 -0.77
C ALA A 169 1.77 -11.75 -0.09
N ASN A 170 1.51 -13.03 -0.40
CA ASN A 170 0.51 -13.89 0.24
C ASN A 170 -0.85 -13.19 0.50
N ALA A 171 -1.39 -12.50 -0.50
CA ALA A 171 -2.68 -11.81 -0.35
C ALA A 171 -3.84 -12.80 -0.15
N GLY A 172 -4.82 -12.44 0.66
CA GLY A 172 -6.01 -13.28 0.92
C GLY A 172 -6.94 -13.35 -0.29
N SER A 173 -6.99 -12.29 -1.10
CA SER A 173 -7.75 -12.23 -2.36
C SER A 173 -7.13 -11.22 -3.30
N TYR A 174 -7.46 -11.33 -4.57
CA TYR A 174 -6.91 -10.50 -5.65
C TYR A 174 -8.01 -9.78 -6.44
N VAL A 175 -7.61 -8.77 -7.22
CA VAL A 175 -8.40 -8.23 -8.32
C VAL A 175 -8.17 -9.10 -9.54
N PHE A 176 -9.14 -9.89 -9.91
CA PHE A 176 -9.07 -10.65 -11.16
C PHE A 176 -9.09 -9.70 -12.35
N PRO A 177 -8.28 -9.92 -13.39
CA PRO A 177 -8.22 -9.08 -14.56
C PRO A 177 -9.45 -9.31 -15.47
N SER A 178 -10.62 -8.86 -15.00
CA SER A 178 -11.91 -9.07 -15.64
C SER A 178 -12.83 -7.86 -15.41
N LEU A 179 -13.57 -7.47 -16.45
CA LEU A 179 -14.65 -6.49 -16.38
C LEU A 179 -16.00 -7.11 -15.99
N GLU A 180 -16.13 -8.42 -16.06
CA GLU A 180 -17.34 -9.16 -15.67
C GLU A 180 -17.44 -9.32 -14.16
N ILE A 181 -16.30 -9.49 -13.49
CA ILE A 181 -16.23 -9.58 -12.04
C ILE A 181 -16.28 -8.17 -11.45
N ALA A 182 -17.28 -7.94 -10.61
CA ALA A 182 -17.47 -6.64 -9.97
C ALA A 182 -16.29 -6.25 -9.03
N ALA A 183 -15.98 -4.96 -8.97
CA ALA A 183 -15.06 -4.42 -7.98
C ALA A 183 -15.57 -4.72 -6.54
N PRO A 184 -14.67 -4.92 -5.58
CA PRO A 184 -13.22 -4.81 -5.63
C PRO A 184 -12.48 -6.13 -5.91
N TYR A 185 -13.13 -7.14 -6.50
CA TYR A 185 -12.54 -8.45 -6.82
C TYR A 185 -12.27 -8.63 -8.32
N GLY A 186 -12.74 -7.74 -9.14
CA GLY A 186 -12.42 -7.48 -10.53
C GLY A 186 -12.51 -5.99 -10.80
N LEU A 187 -12.57 -5.56 -12.09
CA LEU A 187 -12.68 -4.15 -12.48
C LEU A 187 -14.11 -3.78 -12.90
N GLY A 188 -15.05 -4.73 -12.90
CA GLY A 188 -16.41 -4.50 -13.34
C GLY A 188 -17.18 -3.49 -12.48
N LYS A 189 -18.15 -2.82 -13.11
CA LYS A 189 -19.07 -1.84 -12.50
C LYS A 189 -18.42 -0.54 -12.00
N VAL A 190 -17.16 -0.26 -12.35
CA VAL A 190 -16.44 0.96 -11.94
C VAL A 190 -16.34 1.95 -13.09
N TYR A 191 -16.14 1.47 -14.29
CA TYR A 191 -15.84 2.25 -15.46
C TYR A 191 -16.91 2.09 -16.54
N SER A 192 -16.97 3.01 -17.51
CA SER A 192 -17.61 2.76 -18.79
C SER A 192 -16.91 1.60 -19.53
N GLU A 193 -17.50 1.05 -20.56
CA GLU A 193 -16.90 -0.07 -21.29
C GLU A 193 -15.52 0.30 -21.86
N ALA A 194 -15.39 1.45 -22.51
CA ALA A 194 -14.13 1.92 -23.10
C ALA A 194 -13.06 2.22 -22.02
N ASP A 195 -13.43 2.91 -20.93
CA ASP A 195 -12.53 3.20 -19.83
C ASP A 195 -12.13 1.94 -19.06
N GLY A 196 -13.03 0.95 -19.01
CA GLY A 196 -12.80 -0.34 -18.38
C GLY A 196 -11.71 -1.14 -19.10
N GLU A 197 -11.74 -1.18 -20.42
CA GLU A 197 -10.70 -1.85 -21.21
C GLU A 197 -9.33 -1.16 -21.04
N ALA A 198 -9.31 0.17 -21.06
CA ALA A 198 -8.09 0.94 -20.78
C ALA A 198 -7.55 0.71 -19.36
N ALA A 199 -8.44 0.63 -18.36
CA ALA A 199 -8.07 0.35 -16.97
C ALA A 199 -7.51 -1.07 -16.81
N LEU A 200 -8.13 -2.06 -17.45
CA LEU A 200 -7.70 -3.45 -17.45
C LEU A 200 -6.31 -3.62 -18.09
N ARG A 201 -6.10 -3.01 -19.25
CA ARG A 201 -4.80 -2.97 -19.91
C ARG A 201 -3.74 -2.32 -19.02
N ARG A 202 -4.03 -1.16 -18.43
CA ARG A 202 -3.13 -0.46 -17.51
C ARG A 202 -2.78 -1.31 -16.30
N TYR A 203 -3.72 -2.07 -15.75
CA TYR A 203 -3.48 -2.99 -14.64
C TYR A 203 -2.47 -4.09 -15.02
N LEU A 204 -2.61 -4.71 -16.20
CA LEU A 204 -1.68 -5.74 -16.69
C LEU A 204 -0.27 -5.16 -17.00
N GLU A 205 -0.19 -3.88 -17.31
CA GLU A 205 1.07 -3.17 -17.54
C GLU A 205 1.75 -2.67 -16.25
N GLN A 206 1.10 -2.77 -15.07
CA GLN A 206 1.72 -2.39 -13.79
C GLN A 206 2.96 -3.26 -13.49
N PRO A 207 4.02 -2.70 -12.88
CA PRO A 207 5.21 -3.46 -12.48
C PRO A 207 4.90 -4.28 -11.21
N LEU A 208 4.02 -5.25 -11.33
CA LEU A 208 3.50 -6.06 -10.24
C LEU A 208 4.35 -7.31 -10.03
N THR A 209 4.65 -7.65 -8.78
CA THR A 209 5.19 -8.95 -8.39
C THR A 209 4.22 -9.65 -7.46
N ILE A 210 3.70 -10.80 -7.86
CA ILE A 210 2.96 -11.71 -6.99
C ILE A 210 4.02 -12.59 -6.31
N TYR A 211 4.16 -12.44 -4.98
CA TYR A 211 5.19 -13.10 -4.19
C TYR A 211 4.54 -14.10 -3.23
N LEU A 212 4.76 -15.39 -3.46
CA LEU A 212 4.01 -16.47 -2.81
C LEU A 212 4.92 -17.37 -2.00
N GLY A 213 4.54 -17.60 -0.74
CA GLY A 213 5.06 -18.72 0.04
C GLY A 213 4.33 -20.01 -0.34
N GLN A 214 5.03 -21.00 -0.86
CA GLN A 214 4.42 -22.25 -1.34
C GLN A 214 3.72 -23.06 -0.22
N GLY A 215 4.10 -22.82 1.04
CA GLY A 215 3.44 -23.42 2.20
C GLY A 215 2.18 -22.66 2.69
N ASP A 216 1.77 -21.58 2.04
CA ASP A 216 0.53 -20.83 2.41
C ASP A 216 -0.72 -21.49 1.80
N THR A 217 -0.89 -22.74 2.14
CA THR A 217 -1.94 -23.63 1.61
C THR A 217 -3.16 -23.73 2.51
N ARG A 218 -3.12 -23.18 3.73
CA ARG A 218 -4.30 -23.13 4.61
C ARG A 218 -5.26 -22.10 4.11
N ASP A 219 -6.54 -22.43 4.11
CA ASP A 219 -7.62 -21.51 3.80
C ASP A 219 -8.48 -21.29 5.04
N ASP A 220 -8.40 -20.09 5.59
CA ASP A 220 -9.25 -19.55 6.63
C ASP A 220 -10.15 -18.41 6.10
N GLU A 221 -10.10 -18.15 4.80
CA GLU A 221 -10.93 -17.15 4.12
C GLU A 221 -12.38 -17.67 4.02
N ARG A 222 -13.33 -16.83 4.39
CA ARG A 222 -14.79 -17.15 4.35
C ARG A 222 -15.55 -16.30 3.33
N ASN A 223 -14.80 -15.55 2.51
CA ASN A 223 -15.39 -14.70 1.50
C ASN A 223 -15.56 -15.48 0.19
N ASP A 224 -16.79 -15.62 -0.29
CA ASP A 224 -17.12 -16.38 -1.49
C ASP A 224 -16.35 -15.93 -2.74
N TYR A 225 -16.11 -14.62 -2.89
CA TYR A 225 -15.31 -14.10 -4.00
C TYR A 225 -13.84 -14.51 -3.92
N ALA A 226 -13.27 -14.65 -2.72
CA ALA A 226 -11.92 -15.15 -2.56
C ALA A 226 -11.86 -16.67 -2.77
N LEU A 227 -12.86 -17.41 -2.28
CA LEU A 227 -12.99 -18.85 -2.51
C LEU A 227 -13.12 -19.20 -4.00
N ALA A 228 -13.85 -18.39 -4.76
CA ALA A 228 -13.96 -18.54 -6.21
C ALA A 228 -12.62 -18.34 -6.95
N GLN A 229 -11.62 -17.69 -6.33
CA GLN A 229 -10.30 -17.50 -6.89
C GLN A 229 -9.37 -18.70 -6.68
N GLY A 230 -9.64 -19.56 -5.71
CA GLY A 230 -8.83 -20.76 -5.41
C GLY A 230 -8.91 -21.18 -3.93
N ASN A 231 -8.53 -22.41 -3.66
CA ASN A 231 -8.70 -23.08 -2.36
C ASN A 231 -7.67 -22.67 -1.30
N SER A 232 -6.68 -21.85 -1.65
CA SER A 232 -5.68 -21.33 -0.71
C SER A 232 -5.12 -20.01 -1.22
N ARG A 233 -4.44 -19.23 -0.34
CA ARG A 233 -3.78 -17.98 -0.74
C ARG A 233 -2.75 -18.22 -1.85
N TYR A 234 -1.98 -19.30 -1.73
CA TYR A 234 -1.03 -19.71 -2.77
C TYR A 234 -1.75 -19.94 -4.11
N GLN A 235 -2.80 -20.76 -4.11
CA GLN A 235 -3.55 -21.09 -5.33
C GLN A 235 -4.20 -19.84 -5.94
N ARG A 236 -4.76 -18.95 -5.13
CA ARG A 236 -5.36 -17.70 -5.60
C ARG A 236 -4.34 -16.81 -6.31
N GLY A 237 -3.11 -16.71 -5.77
CA GLY A 237 -2.03 -15.96 -6.40
C GLY A 237 -1.59 -16.56 -7.75
N ILE A 238 -1.45 -17.88 -7.84
CA ILE A 238 -1.15 -18.58 -9.09
C ILE A 238 -2.26 -18.33 -10.13
N ASN A 239 -3.53 -18.47 -9.71
CA ASN A 239 -4.66 -18.34 -10.62
C ASN A 239 -4.80 -16.93 -11.20
N VAL A 240 -4.64 -15.88 -10.38
CA VAL A 240 -4.71 -14.50 -10.87
C VAL A 240 -3.54 -14.16 -11.79
N PHE A 241 -2.33 -14.62 -11.47
CA PHE A 241 -1.17 -14.44 -12.35
C PHE A 241 -1.39 -15.06 -13.72
N ASN A 242 -1.84 -16.31 -13.75
CA ASN A 242 -2.11 -17.03 -14.99
C ASN A 242 -3.25 -16.38 -15.78
N ALA A 243 -4.33 -15.94 -15.12
CA ALA A 243 -5.43 -15.22 -15.77
C ALA A 243 -4.94 -13.93 -16.44
N GLY A 244 -4.12 -13.13 -15.73
CA GLY A 244 -3.54 -11.91 -16.31
C GLY A 244 -2.62 -12.18 -17.50
N LYS A 245 -1.76 -13.20 -17.38
CA LYS A 245 -0.86 -13.61 -18.47
C LYS A 245 -1.64 -14.08 -19.71
N MET A 246 -2.64 -14.92 -19.52
CA MET A 246 -3.49 -15.42 -20.61
C MET A 246 -4.25 -14.28 -21.30
N LEU A 247 -4.87 -13.39 -20.53
CA LEU A 247 -5.59 -12.26 -21.09
C LEU A 247 -4.69 -11.35 -21.91
N ALA A 248 -3.49 -11.01 -21.39
CA ALA A 248 -2.53 -10.19 -22.10
C ALA A 248 -2.11 -10.85 -23.43
N GLN A 249 -1.86 -12.16 -23.44
CA GLN A 249 -1.56 -12.92 -24.66
C GLN A 249 -2.72 -12.89 -25.67
N GLN A 250 -3.94 -13.13 -25.21
CA GLN A 250 -5.15 -13.10 -26.09
C GLN A 250 -5.39 -11.74 -26.72
N ARG A 251 -5.08 -10.66 -25.99
CA ARG A 251 -5.31 -9.27 -26.44
C ARG A 251 -4.10 -8.65 -27.16
N GLY A 252 -2.94 -9.32 -27.17
CA GLY A 252 -1.70 -8.74 -27.68
C GLY A 252 -1.21 -7.56 -26.84
N TRP A 253 -1.50 -7.54 -25.54
CA TRP A 253 -1.13 -6.48 -24.62
C TRP A 253 0.19 -6.79 -23.91
N ARG A 254 0.86 -5.74 -23.46
CA ARG A 254 2.04 -5.87 -22.62
C ARG A 254 1.65 -6.45 -21.24
N PHE A 255 2.46 -7.39 -20.73
CA PHE A 255 2.29 -8.00 -19.42
C PHE A 255 3.56 -7.79 -18.60
N ASN A 256 3.47 -7.00 -17.52
CA ASN A 256 4.63 -6.64 -16.69
C ASN A 256 4.64 -7.33 -15.32
N TRP A 257 3.70 -8.22 -15.08
CA TRP A 257 3.65 -8.94 -13.81
C TRP A 257 4.74 -10.00 -13.76
N ARG A 258 5.21 -10.26 -12.53
CA ARG A 258 6.13 -11.34 -12.20
C ARG A 258 5.52 -12.25 -11.15
N LEU A 259 5.93 -13.51 -11.15
CA LEU A 259 5.65 -14.48 -10.11
C LEU A 259 6.97 -14.86 -9.46
N VAL A 260 7.07 -14.67 -8.15
CA VAL A 260 8.20 -15.13 -7.33
C VAL A 260 7.66 -16.05 -6.24
N GLU A 261 8.29 -17.20 -6.08
CA GLU A 261 7.84 -18.24 -5.15
C GLU A 261 8.92 -18.54 -4.11
N LEU A 262 8.49 -18.72 -2.87
CA LEU A 262 9.36 -19.07 -1.75
C LEU A 262 9.02 -20.47 -1.23
N PRO A 263 9.85 -21.49 -1.48
CA PRO A 263 9.63 -22.85 -1.01
C PRO A 263 9.57 -22.96 0.52
N GLY A 264 8.68 -23.80 1.03
CA GLY A 264 8.61 -24.17 2.45
C GLY A 264 8.10 -23.08 3.41
N VAL A 265 7.76 -21.90 2.91
CA VAL A 265 7.24 -20.81 3.73
C VAL A 265 5.73 -20.67 3.56
N GLY A 266 5.03 -20.62 4.70
CA GLY A 266 3.58 -20.34 4.78
C GLY A 266 3.29 -18.86 4.99
N HIS A 267 2.17 -18.56 5.69
CA HIS A 267 1.67 -17.19 5.91
C HIS A 267 2.48 -16.40 6.95
N SER A 268 3.72 -16.04 6.63
CA SER A 268 4.63 -15.34 7.54
C SER A 268 5.36 -14.18 6.88
N ALA A 269 4.92 -12.94 7.15
CA ALA A 269 5.58 -11.73 6.66
C ALA A 269 7.08 -11.70 7.01
N ARG A 270 7.43 -12.08 8.26
CA ARG A 270 8.83 -12.11 8.70
C ARG A 270 9.68 -13.01 7.82
N LYS A 271 9.24 -14.25 7.56
CA LYS A 271 9.98 -15.21 6.72
C LYS A 271 10.01 -14.76 5.27
N MET A 272 8.90 -14.23 4.75
CA MET A 272 8.81 -13.73 3.38
C MET A 272 9.79 -12.58 3.14
N PHE A 273 9.82 -11.57 4.03
CA PHE A 273 10.61 -10.36 3.82
C PHE A 273 12.10 -10.51 4.13
N SER A 274 12.49 -11.52 4.90
CA SER A 274 13.90 -11.81 5.19
C SER A 274 14.52 -12.87 4.27
N ALA A 275 13.76 -13.44 3.34
CA ALA A 275 14.26 -14.42 2.39
C ALA A 275 14.98 -13.75 1.20
N PRO A 276 15.96 -14.42 0.58
CA PRO A 276 16.61 -13.92 -0.65
C PRO A 276 15.65 -13.59 -1.78
N GLN A 277 14.53 -14.32 -1.89
CA GLN A 277 13.49 -14.08 -2.89
C GLN A 277 12.78 -12.73 -2.73
N ALA A 278 12.83 -12.10 -1.54
CA ALA A 278 12.31 -10.75 -1.36
C ALA A 278 13.14 -9.71 -2.14
N PHE A 279 14.45 -9.93 -2.28
CA PHE A 279 15.30 -9.14 -3.16
C PHE A 279 14.86 -9.29 -4.62
N GLU A 280 14.68 -10.53 -5.09
CA GLU A 280 14.19 -10.81 -6.45
C GLU A 280 12.83 -10.16 -6.71
N ALA A 281 11.91 -10.27 -5.73
CA ALA A 281 10.56 -9.70 -5.83
C ALA A 281 10.56 -8.17 -5.97
N LEU A 282 11.54 -7.47 -5.36
CA LEU A 282 11.68 -6.00 -5.41
C LEU A 282 12.57 -5.51 -6.57
N SER A 283 13.38 -6.37 -7.17
CA SER A 283 14.26 -5.99 -8.28
C SER A 283 13.47 -5.45 -9.48
N PRO A 284 14.04 -4.51 -10.25
CA PRO A 284 13.39 -3.92 -11.43
C PRO A 284 13.03 -4.94 -12.50
#